data_e30bc1078dca9c8f6258bdb8a02d4dc7
#
_entry.id   e30bc1078dca9c8f6258bdb8a02d4dc7
#
_cell.length_a   1.000
_cell.length_b   1.000
_cell.length_c   1.000
_cell.angle_alpha   90.00
_cell.angle_beta   90.00
_cell.angle_gamma   90.00
#
_symmetry.space_group_name_H-M   'P 1'
#
loop_
_entity.id
_entity.type
_entity.pdbx_description
1 polymer ?
#
loop_
_entity_poly.entity_id
_entity_poly.type
_entity_poly.pdbx_seq_one_letter_code
_entity_poly.pdbx_strand_id
1 'polypeptide(L)'
;VEMSLSAKFDKTHPAGIHVGAHTYIAFDVRVLAHDMTRNLRAHTRIGTNCFIGGRSLILPGVEIGDSCIVGAGSVVTKSVSAGCIVAGNPAKVIRQDVELLSYGRIPPTSD
;
A
#
# COMPACT_ATOMS: atom_id res chain seq x y z
N VAL A 1 6.48 -6.35 -9.52
CA VAL A 1 6.38 -5.10 -8.74
C VAL A 1 7.13 -3.99 -9.47
N GLU A 2 6.48 -2.88 -9.68
CA GLU A 2 7.14 -1.69 -10.18
C GLU A 2 7.23 -0.65 -9.07
N MET A 3 8.40 -0.01 -8.95
CA MET A 3 8.64 0.96 -7.89
C MET A 3 9.38 2.15 -8.45
N SER A 4 9.07 3.34 -7.89
CA SER A 4 9.91 4.50 -8.08
C SER A 4 11.24 4.31 -7.35
N LEU A 5 12.32 4.89 -7.87
CA LEU A 5 13.64 4.82 -7.22
C LEU A 5 13.66 5.47 -5.85
N SER A 6 12.72 6.35 -5.54
CA SER A 6 12.65 7.02 -4.25
C SER A 6 11.73 6.32 -3.24
N ALA A 7 11.09 5.21 -3.61
CA ALA A 7 10.34 4.41 -2.65
C ALA A 7 11.30 3.76 -1.64
N LYS A 8 10.91 3.74 -0.38
CA LYS A 8 11.78 3.26 0.70
C LYS A 8 11.08 2.22 1.55
N PHE A 9 11.76 1.13 1.79
CA PHE A 9 11.30 0.07 2.67
C PHE A 9 12.10 0.07 3.97
N ASP A 10 11.48 -0.45 5.02
CA ASP A 10 12.11 -0.52 6.33
C ASP A 10 13.34 -1.42 6.28
N LYS A 11 14.52 -0.86 6.57
CA LYS A 11 15.78 -1.60 6.55
C LYS A 11 16.04 -2.36 7.85
N THR A 12 15.30 -2.09 8.91
CA THR A 12 15.47 -2.79 10.18
C THR A 12 14.79 -4.17 10.17
N HIS A 13 13.82 -4.37 9.28
CA HIS A 13 13.14 -5.64 9.12
C HIS A 13 12.72 -5.85 7.66
N PRO A 14 13.67 -5.89 6.71
CA PRO A 14 13.33 -5.96 5.30
C PRO A 14 12.58 -7.25 4.90
N ALA A 15 12.82 -8.35 5.60
CA ALA A 15 12.12 -9.61 5.34
C ALA A 15 10.64 -9.55 5.76
N GLY A 16 10.23 -8.53 6.52
CA GLY A 16 8.83 -8.35 6.93
C GLY A 16 7.97 -7.59 5.94
N ILE A 17 8.52 -7.17 4.79
CA ILE A 17 7.76 -6.43 3.79
C ILE A 17 7.51 -7.33 2.59
N HIS A 18 6.22 -7.52 2.27
CA HIS A 18 5.78 -8.40 1.19
C HIS A 18 4.90 -7.60 0.23
N VAL A 19 5.29 -7.54 -1.04
CA VAL A 19 4.55 -6.82 -2.06
C VAL A 19 4.19 -7.79 -3.17
N GLY A 20 2.91 -7.90 -3.47
CA GLY A 20 2.40 -8.79 -4.50
C GLY A 20 2.77 -8.36 -5.91
N ALA A 21 2.57 -9.27 -6.88
CA ALA A 21 2.87 -9.01 -8.28
C ALA A 21 1.97 -7.90 -8.85
N HIS A 22 2.46 -7.23 -9.90
CA HIS A 22 1.70 -6.21 -10.62
C HIS A 22 1.19 -5.06 -9.74
N THR A 23 1.97 -4.74 -8.70
CA THR A 23 1.70 -3.60 -7.82
C THR A 23 2.72 -2.50 -8.09
N TYR A 24 2.24 -1.27 -8.17
CA TYR A 24 3.09 -0.10 -8.36
C TYR A 24 3.25 0.66 -7.05
N ILE A 25 4.49 0.90 -6.67
CA ILE A 25 4.86 1.72 -5.51
C ILE A 25 5.44 3.03 -6.03
N ALA A 26 4.75 4.12 -5.78
CA ALA A 26 5.15 5.43 -6.31
C ALA A 26 6.33 6.04 -5.52
N PHE A 27 6.69 7.27 -5.86
CA PHE A 27 7.85 7.94 -5.28
C PHE A 27 7.65 8.27 -3.80
N ASP A 28 8.73 8.23 -3.05
CA ASP A 28 8.79 8.59 -1.61
C ASP A 28 7.79 7.84 -0.73
N VAL A 29 7.29 6.69 -1.19
CA VAL A 29 6.48 5.82 -0.34
C VAL A 29 7.39 5.15 0.68
N ARG A 30 6.92 5.10 1.93
CA ARG A 30 7.62 4.40 3.00
C ARG A 30 6.77 3.26 3.50
N VAL A 31 7.31 2.06 3.45
CA VAL A 31 6.67 0.84 3.95
C VAL A 31 7.48 0.36 5.15
N LEU A 32 6.83 0.29 6.30
CA LEU A 32 7.50 -0.05 7.54
C LEU A 32 7.08 -1.44 8.02
N ALA A 33 7.99 -2.13 8.69
CA ALA A 33 7.75 -3.44 9.28
C ALA A 33 8.22 -3.52 10.74
N HIS A 34 8.72 -2.42 11.29
CA HIS A 34 9.20 -2.37 12.67
C HIS A 34 8.56 -1.20 13.40
N ASP A 35 7.83 -1.50 14.46
CA ASP A 35 7.26 -0.48 15.34
C ASP A 35 8.25 -0.16 16.43
N MET A 36 8.94 0.98 16.30
CA MET A 36 9.96 1.41 17.24
C MET A 36 9.38 1.73 18.62
N THR A 37 8.16 2.22 18.67
CA THR A 37 7.51 2.60 19.92
C THR A 37 7.25 1.40 20.80
N ARG A 38 6.78 0.29 20.21
CA ARG A 38 6.47 -0.95 20.92
C ARG A 38 7.55 -2.01 20.79
N ASN A 39 8.63 -1.70 20.09
CA ASN A 39 9.72 -2.63 19.79
C ASN A 39 9.22 -3.93 19.16
N LEU A 40 8.26 -3.81 18.26
CA LEU A 40 7.66 -4.95 17.56
C LEU A 40 8.16 -5.02 16.14
N ARG A 41 8.40 -6.25 15.68
CA ARG A 41 8.62 -6.55 14.27
C ARG A 41 7.38 -7.24 13.74
N ALA A 42 6.83 -6.71 12.66
CA ALA A 42 5.59 -7.22 12.09
C ALA A 42 5.76 -7.38 10.58
N HIS A 43 4.95 -8.27 10.01
CA HIS A 43 4.90 -8.43 8.57
C HIS A 43 3.89 -7.43 7.99
N THR A 44 4.36 -6.59 7.10
CA THR A 44 3.54 -5.62 6.36
C THR A 44 3.36 -6.14 4.95
N ARG A 45 2.11 -6.26 4.51
CA ARG A 45 1.80 -6.90 3.23
C ARG A 45 1.01 -5.96 2.34
N ILE A 46 1.38 -5.94 1.07
CA ILE A 46 0.64 -5.25 0.02
C ILE A 46 0.31 -6.31 -1.04
N GLY A 47 -0.96 -6.43 -1.40
CA GLY A 47 -1.41 -7.46 -2.33
C GLY A 47 -1.02 -7.20 -3.78
N THR A 48 -1.70 -7.89 -4.69
CA THR A 48 -1.48 -7.78 -6.14
C THR A 48 -2.36 -6.69 -6.74
N ASN A 49 -1.96 -6.18 -7.90
CA ASN A 49 -2.72 -5.19 -8.68
C ASN A 49 -3.04 -3.92 -7.90
N CYS A 50 -2.16 -3.52 -6.98
CA CYS A 50 -2.34 -2.33 -6.16
C CYS A 50 -1.58 -1.13 -6.75
N PHE A 51 -2.03 0.06 -6.37
CA PHE A 51 -1.31 1.30 -6.62
C PHE A 51 -1.14 2.04 -5.30
N ILE A 52 0.10 2.28 -4.92
CA ILE A 52 0.42 3.02 -3.70
C ILE A 52 0.90 4.41 -4.10
N GLY A 53 0.09 5.42 -3.84
CA GLY A 53 0.36 6.79 -4.24
C GLY A 53 1.58 7.39 -3.57
N GLY A 54 2.21 8.35 -4.22
CA GLY A 54 3.45 8.95 -3.75
C GLY A 54 3.36 9.57 -2.37
N ARG A 55 4.45 9.49 -1.63
CA ARG A 55 4.60 10.03 -0.26
C ARG A 55 3.66 9.40 0.77
N SER A 56 3.11 8.23 0.47
CA SER A 56 2.31 7.50 1.44
C SER A 56 3.18 6.81 2.47
N LEU A 57 2.62 6.59 3.64
CA LEU A 57 3.26 5.86 4.73
C LEU A 57 2.38 4.66 5.09
N ILE A 58 2.97 3.47 5.04
CA ILE A 58 2.30 2.23 5.41
C ILE A 58 2.91 1.75 6.73
N LEU A 59 2.11 1.68 7.77
CA LEU A 59 2.60 1.36 9.10
C LEU A 59 2.85 -0.14 9.27
N PRO A 60 3.69 -0.52 10.26
CA PRO A 60 4.02 -1.93 10.50
C PRO A 60 2.78 -2.77 10.78
N GLY A 61 2.74 -3.98 10.21
CA GLY A 61 1.67 -4.93 10.44
C GLY A 61 0.41 -4.69 9.61
N VAL A 62 0.37 -3.63 8.80
CA VAL A 62 -0.77 -3.35 7.94
C VAL A 62 -0.78 -4.36 6.78
N GLU A 63 -1.95 -4.90 6.49
CA GLU A 63 -2.17 -5.73 5.31
C GLU A 63 -3.09 -4.99 4.35
N ILE A 64 -2.60 -4.70 3.15
CA ILE A 64 -3.39 -4.11 2.08
C ILE A 64 -3.76 -5.24 1.12
N GLY A 65 -5.05 -5.49 0.97
CA GLY A 65 -5.56 -6.55 0.11
C GLY A 65 -5.30 -6.27 -1.36
N ASP A 66 -5.69 -7.23 -2.21
CA ASP A 66 -5.49 -7.10 -3.66
C ASP A 66 -6.39 -6.00 -4.24
N SER A 67 -5.97 -5.44 -5.35
CA SER A 67 -6.75 -4.43 -6.11
C SER A 67 -7.14 -3.21 -5.27
N CYS A 68 -6.18 -2.70 -4.49
CA CYS A 68 -6.38 -1.49 -3.69
C CYS A 68 -5.63 -0.31 -4.28
N ILE A 69 -6.16 0.87 -4.06
CA ILE A 69 -5.48 2.13 -4.35
C ILE A 69 -5.31 2.90 -3.04
N VAL A 70 -4.09 3.31 -2.76
CA VAL A 70 -3.78 4.22 -1.66
C VAL A 70 -3.49 5.58 -2.26
N GLY A 71 -4.31 6.57 -1.93
CA GLY A 71 -4.13 7.93 -2.44
C GLY A 71 -2.80 8.55 -1.99
N ALA A 72 -2.27 9.47 -2.79
CA ALA A 72 -0.99 10.11 -2.47
C ALA A 72 -1.05 10.80 -1.11
N GLY A 73 0.06 10.75 -0.38
CA GLY A 73 0.18 11.40 0.93
C GLY A 73 -0.63 10.76 2.05
N SER A 74 -1.11 9.53 1.84
CA SER A 74 -1.93 8.85 2.85
C SER A 74 -1.07 8.21 3.94
N VAL A 75 -1.63 8.09 5.14
CA VAL A 75 -1.02 7.34 6.24
C VAL A 75 -1.93 6.18 6.57
N VAL A 76 -1.52 4.98 6.16
CA VAL A 76 -2.31 3.75 6.33
C VAL A 76 -1.97 3.14 7.68
N THR A 77 -2.90 3.24 8.62
CA THR A 77 -2.72 2.80 10.01
C THR A 77 -3.42 1.49 10.31
N LYS A 78 -4.35 1.08 9.45
CA LYS A 78 -5.13 -0.15 9.63
C LYS A 78 -5.15 -0.94 8.32
N SER A 79 -5.34 -2.24 8.43
CA SER A 79 -5.44 -3.11 7.26
C SER A 79 -6.61 -2.71 6.38
N VAL A 80 -6.45 -2.94 5.08
CA VAL A 80 -7.39 -2.52 4.04
C VAL A 80 -7.87 -3.77 3.31
N SER A 81 -9.19 -3.95 3.25
CA SER A 81 -9.78 -5.07 2.51
C SER A 81 -9.53 -4.93 1.01
N ALA A 82 -9.50 -6.07 0.32
CA ALA A 82 -9.33 -6.08 -1.13
C ALA A 82 -10.40 -5.23 -1.83
N GLY A 83 -10.02 -4.61 -2.94
CA GLY A 83 -10.95 -3.83 -3.75
C GLY A 83 -11.31 -2.47 -3.19
N CYS A 84 -10.51 -1.91 -2.29
CA CYS A 84 -10.79 -0.61 -1.68
C CYS A 84 -9.86 0.48 -2.19
N ILE A 85 -10.39 1.69 -2.27
CA ILE A 85 -9.60 2.90 -2.42
C ILE A 85 -9.61 3.62 -1.09
N VAL A 86 -8.42 3.92 -0.57
CA VAL A 86 -8.26 4.62 0.71
C VAL A 86 -7.43 5.87 0.52
N ALA A 87 -7.68 6.88 1.35
CA ALA A 87 -6.92 8.12 1.32
C ALA A 87 -7.03 8.85 2.65
N GLY A 88 -6.05 9.72 2.89
CA GLY A 88 -6.03 10.61 4.05
C GLY A 88 -5.06 10.20 5.15
N ASN A 89 -5.08 10.97 6.23
CA ASN A 89 -4.29 10.72 7.43
C ASN A 89 -5.17 10.87 8.68
N PRO A 90 -5.57 9.75 9.34
CA PRO A 90 -5.37 8.38 8.91
C PRO A 90 -6.19 8.05 7.64
N ALA A 91 -5.69 7.12 6.85
CA ALA A 91 -6.38 6.74 5.61
C ALA A 91 -7.72 6.08 5.92
N LYS A 92 -8.73 6.46 5.15
CA LYS A 92 -10.09 5.91 5.27
C LYS A 92 -10.57 5.43 3.93
N VAL A 93 -11.45 4.44 3.94
CA VAL A 93 -12.04 3.89 2.73
C VAL A 93 -12.96 4.95 2.10
N ILE A 94 -12.67 5.29 0.85
CA ILE A 94 -13.49 6.24 0.07
C ILE A 94 -14.26 5.52 -1.03
N ARG A 95 -13.89 4.28 -1.37
CA ARG A 95 -14.61 3.47 -2.35
C ARG A 95 -14.33 2.00 -2.08
N GLN A 96 -15.32 1.14 -2.31
CA GLN A 96 -15.23 -0.31 -2.14
C GLN A 96 -15.60 -1.03 -3.44
N ASP A 97 -15.30 -2.33 -3.48
CA ASP A 97 -15.66 -3.22 -4.60
C ASP A 97 -15.09 -2.75 -5.94
N VAL A 98 -13.88 -2.25 -5.91
CA VAL A 98 -13.17 -1.79 -7.11
C VAL A 98 -12.41 -2.97 -7.72
N GLU A 99 -12.52 -3.13 -9.04
CA GLU A 99 -11.69 -4.06 -9.80
C GLU A 99 -10.61 -3.26 -10.52
N LEU A 100 -9.36 -3.71 -10.39
CA LEU A 100 -8.23 -3.03 -10.97
C LEU A 100 -7.45 -3.95 -11.88
N LEU A 101 -6.87 -3.37 -12.93
CA LEU A 101 -5.88 -4.03 -13.77
C LEU A 101 -4.52 -4.01 -13.08
N SER A 102 -3.53 -4.64 -13.72
CA SER A 102 -2.15 -4.64 -13.21
C SER A 102 -1.70 -3.23 -12.85
N TYR A 103 -0.95 -3.10 -11.76
CA TYR A 103 -0.41 -1.85 -11.24
C TYR A 103 -1.49 -0.86 -10.79
N GLY A 104 -2.64 -1.38 -10.35
CA GLY A 104 -3.72 -0.57 -9.80
C GLY A 104 -4.41 0.34 -10.81
N ARG A 105 -4.29 0.03 -12.11
CA ARG A 105 -4.95 0.84 -13.13
C ARG A 105 -6.44 0.56 -13.16
N ILE A 106 -7.22 1.62 -13.26
CA ILE A 106 -8.67 1.51 -13.35
C ILE A 106 -9.03 1.01 -14.75
N PRO A 107 -9.86 -0.05 -14.87
CA PRO A 107 -10.29 -0.52 -16.18
C PRO A 107 -11.04 0.58 -16.94
N PRO A 108 -10.92 0.63 -18.28
CA PRO A 108 -11.72 1.58 -19.06
C PRO A 108 -13.22 1.28 -18.88
N THR A 109 -13.99 2.35 -18.73
CA THR A 109 -15.44 2.23 -18.65
C THR A 109 -16.04 2.27 -20.06
N SER A 110 -17.17 1.61 -20.22
CA SER A 110 -17.81 1.51 -21.52
C SER A 110 -18.85 2.61 -21.77
N ASP A 111 -19.03 3.50 -20.89
CA ASP A 111 -20.00 4.59 -20.99
C ASP A 111 -19.45 5.82 -21.71
#